data_d0b15bbd4ccbe50626a8e625ced21702
#
_entry.id   d0b15bbd4ccbe50626a8e625ced21702
#
_cell.length_a   1.000
_cell.length_b   1.000
_cell.length_c   1.000
_cell.angle_alpha   90.00
_cell.angle_beta   90.00
_cell.angle_gamma   90.00
#
_symmetry.space_group_name_H-M   'P 1'
#
loop_
_entity.id
_entity.type
_entity.pdbx_description
1 polymer ?
#
loop_
_entity_poly.entity_id
_entity_poly.type
_entity_poly.pdbx_seq_one_letter_code
_entity_poly.pdbx_strand_id
1 'polypeptide(L)'
;VDIEIKGVNIDSRKIENGHLFIAMKGTQVDGHKFIDKAITLGATAILLEDMPEEPIGDNVTYIKVKSTEDSVGKVATMFYGDPSRHLKLVGVTGTNGKTTVATLLYNMFRKFGYKVGLLSTVCNYIDDKAIPADHTTPDPIELNELLARMVAEGCEYAFMECSSHAIHQRRIGGLKFTGGIFTNLTRDHLDYHKTFENYRNAKKMFFDDLDKDAFAITNADDKNGMIMVQNCKAQIKTYSIKRMADFRAHILECHFEGMYLEIDGKEVGVQ
;
A
#
# COMPACT_ATOMS: atom_id res chain seq x y z
N VAL A 1 29.00 16.06 1.32
CA VAL A 1 28.62 16.85 0.14
C VAL A 1 27.10 16.89 0.13
N ASP A 2 26.51 18.11 0.23
CA ASP A 2 25.06 18.28 0.11
C ASP A 2 24.71 18.23 -1.38
N ILE A 3 23.92 17.23 -1.77
CA ILE A 3 23.46 17.04 -3.15
C ILE A 3 21.95 17.25 -3.15
N GLU A 4 21.47 18.15 -4.01
CA GLU A 4 20.03 18.30 -4.26
C GLU A 4 19.55 17.19 -5.18
N ILE A 5 18.59 16.39 -4.73
CA ILE A 5 17.95 15.36 -5.52
C ILE A 5 16.63 15.92 -6.11
N LYS A 6 16.56 15.98 -7.44
CA LYS A 6 15.41 16.54 -8.17
C LYS A 6 14.33 15.51 -8.49
N GLY A 7 14.67 14.22 -8.43
CA GLY A 7 13.75 13.12 -8.69
C GLY A 7 14.32 11.79 -8.21
N VAL A 8 13.44 10.82 -7.98
CA VAL A 8 13.80 9.46 -7.57
C VAL A 8 13.18 8.48 -8.54
N ASN A 9 13.93 7.47 -9.00
CA ASN A 9 13.37 6.45 -9.89
C ASN A 9 14.04 5.08 -9.72
N ILE A 10 13.27 4.01 -9.95
CA ILE A 10 13.75 2.62 -10.04
C ILE A 10 13.92 2.16 -11.50
N ASP A 11 13.35 2.90 -12.47
CA ASP A 11 13.50 2.64 -13.90
C ASP A 11 14.56 3.56 -14.50
N SER A 12 15.68 2.97 -14.93
CA SER A 12 16.78 3.73 -15.54
C SER A 12 16.36 4.54 -16.77
N ARG A 13 15.28 4.17 -17.46
CA ARG A 13 14.79 4.88 -18.66
C ARG A 13 14.10 6.20 -18.32
N LYS A 14 13.66 6.36 -17.06
CA LYS A 14 12.97 7.56 -16.53
C LYS A 14 13.92 8.47 -15.75
N ILE A 15 15.23 8.21 -15.78
CA ILE A 15 16.22 9.03 -15.11
C ILE A 15 16.47 10.30 -15.92
N GLU A 16 16.51 11.41 -15.22
CA GLU A 16 16.85 12.74 -15.71
C GLU A 16 17.98 13.35 -14.88
N ASN A 17 18.48 14.51 -15.30
CA ASN A 17 19.57 15.19 -14.62
C ASN A 17 19.20 15.57 -13.17
N GLY A 18 20.05 15.18 -12.22
CA GLY A 18 19.82 15.41 -10.78
C GLY A 18 19.02 14.34 -10.08
N HIS A 19 18.65 13.23 -10.76
CA HIS A 19 17.89 12.15 -10.14
C HIS A 19 18.76 11.23 -9.27
N LEU A 20 18.10 10.62 -8.27
CA LEU A 20 18.58 9.43 -7.57
C LEU A 20 18.02 8.19 -8.29
N PHE A 21 18.91 7.35 -8.79
CA PHE A 21 18.55 6.03 -9.28
C PHE A 21 18.65 4.99 -8.16
N ILE A 22 17.61 4.18 -7.95
CA ILE A 22 17.61 3.07 -7.01
C ILE A 22 17.77 1.77 -7.79
N ALA A 23 18.94 1.15 -7.69
CA ALA A 23 19.28 -0.09 -8.38
C ALA A 23 18.67 -1.29 -7.65
N MET A 24 17.38 -1.55 -7.89
CA MET A 24 16.64 -2.65 -7.25
C MET A 24 17.13 -4.02 -7.70
N LYS A 25 17.31 -4.95 -6.77
CA LYS A 25 17.43 -6.37 -7.10
C LYS A 25 16.04 -6.96 -7.33
N GLY A 26 15.53 -6.80 -8.55
CA GLY A 26 14.23 -7.35 -8.94
C GLY A 26 14.25 -8.87 -9.09
N THR A 27 13.07 -9.49 -9.07
CA THR A 27 12.91 -10.96 -9.23
C THR A 27 13.28 -11.48 -10.61
N GLN A 28 13.21 -10.64 -11.65
CA GLN A 28 13.53 -11.00 -13.05
C GLN A 28 14.79 -10.32 -13.55
N VAL A 29 15.06 -9.09 -13.14
CA VAL A 29 16.20 -8.29 -13.64
C VAL A 29 16.83 -7.58 -12.47
N ASP A 30 18.17 -7.64 -12.42
CA ASP A 30 18.99 -6.89 -11.46
C ASP A 30 19.23 -5.47 -11.97
N GLY A 31 18.74 -4.49 -11.21
CA GLY A 31 18.85 -3.06 -11.51
C GLY A 31 20.29 -2.54 -11.52
N HIS A 32 21.22 -3.24 -10.84
CA HIS A 32 22.65 -2.87 -10.84
C HIS A 32 23.25 -2.85 -12.25
N LYS A 33 22.72 -3.67 -13.17
CA LYS A 33 23.14 -3.68 -14.59
C LYS A 33 22.84 -2.39 -15.35
N PHE A 34 22.02 -1.51 -14.79
CA PHE A 34 21.60 -0.27 -15.43
C PHE A 34 22.20 0.98 -14.80
N ILE A 35 23.15 0.83 -13.85
CA ILE A 35 23.80 1.96 -13.17
C ILE A 35 24.47 2.87 -14.19
N ASP A 36 25.28 2.32 -15.10
CA ASP A 36 25.99 3.09 -16.13
C ASP A 36 25.05 3.90 -17.03
N LYS A 37 23.93 3.27 -17.40
CA LYS A 37 22.88 3.93 -18.17
C LYS A 37 22.24 5.07 -17.39
N ALA A 38 21.93 4.85 -16.11
CA ALA A 38 21.34 5.88 -15.25
C ALA A 38 22.29 7.08 -15.10
N ILE A 39 23.58 6.84 -14.91
CA ILE A 39 24.62 7.89 -14.85
C ILE A 39 24.70 8.66 -16.16
N THR A 40 24.71 7.95 -17.30
CA THR A 40 24.72 8.57 -18.64
C THR A 40 23.50 9.48 -18.86
N LEU A 41 22.35 9.13 -18.28
CA LEU A 41 21.12 9.93 -18.37
C LEU A 41 21.06 11.06 -17.33
N GLY A 42 22.07 11.19 -16.45
CA GLY A 42 22.21 12.31 -15.53
C GLY A 42 21.88 12.01 -14.07
N ALA A 43 21.86 10.73 -13.66
CA ALA A 43 21.77 10.40 -12.25
C ALA A 43 22.96 10.99 -11.48
N THR A 44 22.68 11.73 -10.41
CA THR A 44 23.71 12.32 -9.52
C THR A 44 23.93 11.50 -8.28
N ALA A 45 23.02 10.59 -7.97
CA ALA A 45 23.15 9.64 -6.88
C ALA A 45 22.61 8.26 -7.28
N ILE A 46 23.24 7.23 -6.73
CA ILE A 46 22.87 5.81 -6.94
C ILE A 46 22.70 5.16 -5.57
N LEU A 47 21.52 4.59 -5.31
CA LEU A 47 21.27 3.74 -4.14
C LEU A 47 21.34 2.28 -4.59
N LEU A 48 22.19 1.49 -3.93
CA LEU A 48 22.54 0.14 -4.39
C LEU A 48 22.90 -0.79 -3.23
N GLU A 49 22.94 -2.09 -3.49
CA GLU A 49 23.38 -3.11 -2.52
C GLU A 49 24.84 -3.50 -2.72
N ASP A 50 25.26 -3.67 -3.98
CA ASP A 50 26.60 -4.08 -4.34
C ASP A 50 27.32 -2.94 -5.07
N MET A 51 28.44 -2.51 -4.52
CA MET A 51 29.30 -1.48 -5.16
C MET A 51 29.92 -2.08 -6.42
N PRO A 52 29.94 -1.32 -7.53
CA PRO A 52 30.70 -1.71 -8.71
C PRO A 52 32.20 -1.76 -8.38
N GLU A 53 32.95 -2.65 -9.06
CA GLU A 53 34.40 -2.78 -8.87
C GLU A 53 35.12 -1.47 -9.24
N GLU A 54 34.68 -0.82 -10.31
CA GLU A 54 35.15 0.50 -10.74
C GLU A 54 33.95 1.47 -10.75
N PRO A 55 33.82 2.35 -9.74
CA PRO A 55 32.79 3.39 -9.73
C PRO A 55 32.98 4.35 -10.92
N ILE A 56 31.89 4.57 -11.66
CA ILE A 56 31.86 5.45 -12.81
C ILE A 56 31.33 6.82 -12.39
N GLY A 57 31.97 7.88 -12.92
CA GLY A 57 31.58 9.28 -12.74
C GLY A 57 32.10 9.91 -11.46
N ASP A 58 33.02 10.84 -11.61
CA ASP A 58 33.70 11.55 -10.49
C ASP A 58 32.75 12.37 -9.61
N ASN A 59 31.56 12.70 -10.11
CA ASN A 59 30.54 13.51 -9.43
C ASN A 59 29.30 12.74 -9.03
N VAL A 60 29.32 11.41 -9.04
CA VAL A 60 28.18 10.56 -8.66
C VAL A 60 28.33 10.08 -7.21
N THR A 61 27.28 10.25 -6.42
CA THR A 61 27.25 9.77 -5.03
C THR A 61 26.67 8.36 -4.97
N TYR A 62 27.45 7.41 -4.50
CA TYR A 62 27.01 6.03 -4.27
C TYR A 62 26.60 5.82 -2.82
N ILE A 63 25.37 5.33 -2.62
CA ILE A 63 24.75 5.08 -1.31
C ILE A 63 24.53 3.59 -1.18
N LYS A 64 25.39 2.91 -0.43
CA LYS A 64 25.27 1.48 -0.18
C LYS A 64 24.28 1.20 0.94
N VAL A 65 23.31 0.30 0.67
CA VAL A 65 22.32 -0.18 1.63
C VAL A 65 22.36 -1.70 1.72
N LYS A 66 21.75 -2.27 2.77
CA LYS A 66 21.65 -3.73 2.94
C LYS A 66 20.60 -4.35 2.02
N SER A 67 19.52 -3.61 1.75
CA SER A 67 18.40 -4.03 0.91
C SER A 67 17.80 -2.79 0.27
N THR A 68 17.79 -2.77 -1.06
CA THR A 68 17.13 -1.71 -1.84
C THR A 68 15.62 -1.83 -1.72
N GLU A 69 15.08 -3.05 -1.61
CA GLU A 69 13.65 -3.32 -1.43
C GLU A 69 13.12 -2.74 -0.10
N ASP A 70 13.86 -2.87 1.01
CA ASP A 70 13.49 -2.28 2.31
C ASP A 70 13.72 -0.76 2.37
N SER A 71 14.54 -0.21 1.46
CA SER A 71 14.95 1.19 1.46
C SER A 71 14.10 2.06 0.55
N VAL A 72 13.67 1.53 -0.61
CA VAL A 72 13.00 2.31 -1.66
C VAL A 72 11.75 3.03 -1.14
N GLY A 73 10.90 2.36 -0.36
CA GLY A 73 9.70 2.97 0.20
C GLY A 73 10.01 4.13 1.13
N LYS A 74 11.01 3.99 2.00
CA LYS A 74 11.47 5.06 2.91
C LYS A 74 12.04 6.24 2.15
N VAL A 75 12.85 5.99 1.13
CA VAL A 75 13.43 7.04 0.27
C VAL A 75 12.33 7.79 -0.47
N ALA A 76 11.38 7.08 -1.07
CA ALA A 76 10.23 7.69 -1.73
C ALA A 76 9.39 8.53 -0.76
N THR A 77 9.09 7.98 0.42
CA THR A 77 8.36 8.71 1.47
C THR A 77 9.05 10.01 1.87
N MET A 78 10.37 9.97 2.08
CA MET A 78 11.15 11.17 2.43
C MET A 78 11.19 12.17 1.27
N PHE A 79 11.39 11.72 0.04
CA PHE A 79 11.47 12.58 -1.13
C PHE A 79 10.15 13.34 -1.39
N TYR A 80 9.01 12.68 -1.21
CA TYR A 80 7.69 13.29 -1.38
C TYR A 80 7.14 13.98 -0.12
N GLY A 81 7.96 14.18 0.92
CA GLY A 81 7.58 14.93 2.13
C GLY A 81 6.65 14.18 3.07
N ASP A 82 6.77 12.85 3.14
CA ASP A 82 6.02 11.96 4.03
C ASP A 82 4.48 12.11 3.91
N PRO A 83 3.92 11.97 2.69
CA PRO A 83 2.53 12.32 2.42
C PRO A 83 1.52 11.49 3.24
N SER A 84 1.87 10.25 3.59
CA SER A 84 1.00 9.39 4.40
C SER A 84 0.73 9.91 5.81
N ARG A 85 1.57 10.79 6.36
CA ARG A 85 1.32 11.44 7.66
C ARG A 85 0.32 12.59 7.59
N HIS A 86 0.08 13.10 6.41
CA HIS A 86 -0.86 14.19 6.16
C HIS A 86 -2.25 13.70 5.74
N LEU A 87 -2.42 12.39 5.64
CA LEU A 87 -3.66 11.70 5.26
C LEU A 87 -4.07 10.72 6.35
N LYS A 88 -5.36 10.49 6.51
CA LYS A 88 -5.88 9.32 7.23
C LYS A 88 -5.89 8.15 6.25
N LEU A 89 -4.73 7.50 6.08
CA LEU A 89 -4.53 6.41 5.14
C LEU A 89 -5.01 5.08 5.74
N VAL A 90 -5.94 4.41 5.06
CA VAL A 90 -6.48 3.10 5.47
C VAL A 90 -6.22 2.07 4.38
N GLY A 91 -5.54 1.00 4.74
CA GLY A 91 -5.26 -0.12 3.85
C GLY A 91 -6.29 -1.24 3.98
N VAL A 92 -6.70 -1.80 2.86
CA VAL A 92 -7.62 -2.95 2.81
C VAL A 92 -6.90 -4.15 2.21
N THR A 93 -6.82 -5.25 2.94
CA THR A 93 -6.21 -6.49 2.44
C THR A 93 -7.14 -7.68 2.63
N GLY A 94 -6.89 -8.73 1.89
CA GLY A 94 -7.64 -9.97 1.86
C GLY A 94 -7.55 -10.64 0.50
N THR A 95 -8.18 -11.80 0.32
CA THR A 95 -8.27 -12.43 -1.01
C THR A 95 -9.31 -11.69 -1.85
N ASN A 96 -10.53 -11.60 -1.38
CA ASN A 96 -11.65 -10.98 -2.07
C ASN A 96 -12.19 -9.77 -1.31
N GLY A 97 -12.85 -8.85 -2.03
CA GLY A 97 -13.55 -7.71 -1.46
C GLY A 97 -12.70 -6.48 -1.18
N LYS A 98 -11.39 -6.48 -1.46
CA LYS A 98 -10.51 -5.30 -1.29
C LYS A 98 -11.03 -4.09 -2.05
N THR A 99 -11.23 -4.22 -3.35
CA THR A 99 -11.74 -3.16 -4.23
C THR A 99 -13.10 -2.67 -3.77
N THR A 100 -14.01 -3.58 -3.48
CA THR A 100 -15.36 -3.25 -3.02
C THR A 100 -15.33 -2.44 -1.72
N VAL A 101 -14.59 -2.90 -0.71
CA VAL A 101 -14.51 -2.21 0.59
C VAL A 101 -13.83 -0.85 0.45
N ALA A 102 -12.69 -0.77 -0.26
CA ALA A 102 -12.00 0.50 -0.46
C ALA A 102 -12.87 1.52 -1.22
N THR A 103 -13.57 1.08 -2.27
CA THR A 103 -14.46 1.94 -3.06
C THR A 103 -15.71 2.37 -2.27
N LEU A 104 -16.30 1.48 -1.48
CA LEU A 104 -17.44 1.83 -0.63
C LEU A 104 -17.05 2.85 0.44
N LEU A 105 -15.89 2.69 1.08
CA LEU A 105 -15.37 3.67 2.03
C LEU A 105 -15.09 5.02 1.35
N TYR A 106 -14.44 5.02 0.21
CA TYR A 106 -14.21 6.23 -0.57
C TYR A 106 -15.54 6.95 -0.89
N ASN A 107 -16.53 6.24 -1.42
CA ASN A 107 -17.84 6.81 -1.74
C ASN A 107 -18.57 7.33 -0.50
N MET A 108 -18.53 6.59 0.61
CA MET A 108 -19.18 6.95 1.87
C MET A 108 -18.58 8.22 2.45
N PHE A 109 -17.26 8.32 2.52
CA PHE A 109 -16.60 9.50 3.06
C PHE A 109 -16.78 10.73 2.17
N ARG A 110 -16.83 10.57 0.84
CA ARG A 110 -17.20 11.65 -0.07
C ARG A 110 -18.64 12.14 0.16
N LYS A 111 -19.58 11.23 0.41
CA LYS A 111 -20.96 11.60 0.78
C LYS A 111 -21.03 12.36 2.12
N PHE A 112 -20.07 12.16 3.01
CA PHE A 112 -19.94 12.94 4.24
C PHE A 112 -19.29 14.33 4.01
N GLY A 113 -18.90 14.65 2.78
CA GLY A 113 -18.34 15.95 2.41
C GLY A 113 -16.82 16.04 2.51
N TYR A 114 -16.10 14.94 2.74
CA TYR A 114 -14.65 14.92 2.74
C TYR A 114 -14.08 14.83 1.32
N LYS A 115 -12.91 15.40 1.11
CA LYS A 115 -12.06 15.07 -0.04
C LYS A 115 -11.31 13.78 0.23
N VAL A 116 -11.40 12.84 -0.68
CA VAL A 116 -10.93 11.47 -0.44
C VAL A 116 -10.12 10.94 -1.63
N GLY A 117 -9.02 10.28 -1.32
CA GLY A 117 -8.25 9.50 -2.30
C GLY A 117 -8.67 8.03 -2.32
N LEU A 118 -8.55 7.39 -3.49
CA LEU A 118 -8.69 5.95 -3.67
C LEU A 118 -7.54 5.41 -4.49
N LEU A 119 -6.90 4.34 -4.01
CA LEU A 119 -5.92 3.56 -4.76
C LEU A 119 -6.44 2.13 -4.90
N SER A 120 -6.82 1.75 -6.10
CA SER A 120 -7.48 0.47 -6.37
C SER A 120 -7.05 -0.17 -7.68
N THR A 121 -7.36 -1.45 -7.86
CA THR A 121 -7.07 -2.22 -9.08
C THR A 121 -7.73 -1.64 -10.33
N VAL A 122 -8.91 -1.05 -10.19
CA VAL A 122 -9.73 -0.61 -11.32
C VAL A 122 -9.36 0.79 -11.76
N CYS A 123 -9.26 1.71 -10.80
CA CYS A 123 -8.95 3.11 -11.06
C CYS A 123 -8.52 3.78 -9.75
N ASN A 124 -7.54 4.64 -9.83
CA ASN A 124 -7.18 5.53 -8.74
C ASN A 124 -8.01 6.81 -8.82
N TYR A 125 -8.31 7.41 -7.68
CA TYR A 125 -8.99 8.70 -7.62
C TYR A 125 -8.28 9.67 -6.68
N ILE A 126 -8.13 10.90 -7.11
CA ILE A 126 -7.78 12.04 -6.27
C ILE A 126 -9.02 12.91 -6.21
N ASP A 127 -9.76 12.83 -5.12
CA ASP A 127 -11.12 13.34 -4.98
C ASP A 127 -12.02 12.82 -6.12
N ASP A 128 -12.49 13.65 -7.02
CA ASP A 128 -13.35 13.27 -8.17
C ASP A 128 -12.56 12.96 -9.44
N LYS A 129 -11.25 13.22 -9.46
CA LYS A 129 -10.38 13.03 -10.64
C LYS A 129 -9.92 11.58 -10.76
N ALA A 130 -10.38 10.89 -11.79
CA ALA A 130 -9.94 9.54 -12.11
C ALA A 130 -8.52 9.54 -12.71
N ILE A 131 -7.69 8.60 -12.26
CA ILE A 131 -6.34 8.37 -12.77
C ILE A 131 -6.24 6.88 -13.11
N PRO A 132 -5.84 6.51 -14.35
CA PRO A 132 -5.66 5.11 -14.71
C PRO A 132 -4.75 4.39 -13.71
N ALA A 133 -5.05 3.14 -13.41
CA ALA A 133 -4.26 2.28 -12.55
C ALA A 133 -3.61 1.18 -13.39
N ASP A 134 -2.29 1.10 -13.37
CA ASP A 134 -1.55 0.02 -14.04
C ASP A 134 -1.42 -1.22 -13.13
N HIS A 135 -1.49 -1.02 -11.82
CA HIS A 135 -1.37 -2.07 -10.79
C HIS A 135 -2.33 -1.86 -9.64
N THR A 136 -2.75 -2.94 -8.98
CA THR A 136 -3.58 -2.91 -7.75
C THR A 136 -2.94 -2.05 -6.64
N THR A 137 -1.63 -2.17 -6.51
CA THR A 137 -0.81 -1.34 -5.62
C THR A 137 0.41 -0.92 -6.43
N PRO A 138 0.59 0.38 -6.70
CA PRO A 138 1.73 0.91 -7.46
C PRO A 138 3.08 0.56 -6.84
N ASP A 139 4.17 0.87 -7.56
CA ASP A 139 5.50 0.86 -6.97
C ASP A 139 5.64 1.95 -5.89
N PRO A 140 6.66 1.89 -5.02
CA PRO A 140 6.78 2.81 -3.89
C PRO A 140 6.91 4.29 -4.31
N ILE A 141 7.49 4.58 -5.46
CA ILE A 141 7.69 5.95 -5.95
C ILE A 141 6.38 6.52 -6.45
N GLU A 142 5.72 5.82 -7.38
CA GLU A 142 4.40 6.19 -7.89
C GLU A 142 3.37 6.30 -6.76
N LEU A 143 3.41 5.37 -5.80
CA LEU A 143 2.51 5.38 -4.64
C LEU A 143 2.67 6.65 -3.79
N ASN A 144 3.90 7.05 -3.46
CA ASN A 144 4.16 8.27 -2.69
C ASN A 144 3.85 9.54 -3.50
N GLU A 145 4.09 9.54 -4.82
CA GLU A 145 3.69 10.64 -5.71
C GLU A 145 2.16 10.83 -5.69
N LEU A 146 1.40 9.75 -5.85
CA LEU A 146 -0.07 9.81 -5.81
C LEU A 146 -0.58 10.31 -4.45
N LEU A 147 0.00 9.83 -3.34
CA LEU A 147 -0.35 10.32 -2.00
C LEU A 147 0.01 11.80 -1.82
N ALA A 148 1.16 12.25 -2.31
CA ALA A 148 1.55 13.66 -2.27
C ALA A 148 0.59 14.55 -3.07
N ARG A 149 0.15 14.09 -4.24
CA ARG A 149 -0.87 14.77 -5.04
C ARG A 149 -2.23 14.82 -4.33
N MET A 150 -2.62 13.74 -3.62
CA MET A 150 -3.84 13.74 -2.79
C MET A 150 -3.76 14.81 -1.69
N VAL A 151 -2.61 14.92 -1.01
CA VAL A 151 -2.37 15.96 0.00
C VAL A 151 -2.47 17.36 -0.61
N ALA A 152 -1.83 17.60 -1.76
CA ALA A 152 -1.84 18.87 -2.45
C ALA A 152 -3.25 19.30 -2.91
N GLU A 153 -4.10 18.36 -3.30
CA GLU A 153 -5.51 18.59 -3.66
C GLU A 153 -6.43 18.72 -2.40
N GLY A 154 -5.86 18.56 -1.21
CA GLY A 154 -6.56 18.72 0.07
C GLY A 154 -7.40 17.50 0.49
N CYS A 155 -7.05 16.31 0.04
CA CYS A 155 -7.64 15.09 0.57
C CYS A 155 -7.30 14.91 2.05
N GLU A 156 -8.30 14.51 2.86
CA GLU A 156 -8.12 14.22 4.28
C GLU A 156 -7.98 12.72 4.54
N TYR A 157 -8.61 11.91 3.70
CA TYR A 157 -8.64 10.45 3.77
C TYR A 157 -8.12 9.86 2.48
N ALA A 158 -7.51 8.68 2.60
CA ALA A 158 -7.19 7.84 1.45
C ALA A 158 -7.45 6.37 1.81
N PHE A 159 -8.13 5.68 0.91
CA PHE A 159 -8.38 4.24 1.01
C PHE A 159 -7.60 3.52 -0.08
N MET A 160 -6.88 2.46 0.29
CA MET A 160 -6.07 1.74 -0.69
C MET A 160 -6.15 0.23 -0.55
N GLU A 161 -6.08 -0.45 -1.68
CA GLU A 161 -5.89 -1.89 -1.72
C GLU A 161 -4.44 -2.25 -1.45
N CYS A 162 -4.21 -3.11 -0.44
CA CYS A 162 -2.91 -3.68 -0.14
C CYS A 162 -2.87 -5.13 -0.61
N SER A 163 -2.32 -5.38 -1.81
CA SER A 163 -2.16 -6.73 -2.34
C SER A 163 -1.07 -7.50 -1.59
N SER A 164 -1.18 -8.84 -1.55
CA SER A 164 -0.15 -9.68 -0.91
C SER A 164 1.23 -9.54 -1.56
N HIS A 165 1.27 -9.32 -2.88
CA HIS A 165 2.51 -9.04 -3.61
C HIS A 165 3.13 -7.72 -3.15
N ALA A 166 2.33 -6.65 -3.07
CA ALA A 166 2.82 -5.34 -2.67
C ALA A 166 3.33 -5.31 -1.22
N ILE A 167 2.62 -6.01 -0.32
CA ILE A 167 3.06 -6.15 1.07
C ILE A 167 4.38 -6.94 1.13
N HIS A 168 4.45 -8.09 0.46
CA HIS A 168 5.63 -8.96 0.44
C HIS A 168 6.84 -8.27 -0.20
N GLN A 169 6.63 -7.54 -1.31
CA GLN A 169 7.65 -6.77 -2.02
C GLN A 169 7.91 -5.39 -1.40
N ARG A 170 7.50 -5.13 -0.18
CA ARG A 170 7.73 -3.87 0.53
C ARG A 170 7.30 -2.59 -0.19
N ARG A 171 6.39 -2.69 -1.18
CA ARG A 171 5.92 -1.52 -1.95
C ARG A 171 5.23 -0.46 -1.07
N ILE A 172 4.63 -0.89 0.02
CA ILE A 172 4.00 -0.01 1.02
C ILE A 172 4.93 0.34 2.19
N GLY A 173 6.22 -0.05 2.10
CA GLY A 173 7.22 0.25 3.13
C GLY A 173 7.42 1.75 3.30
N GLY A 174 7.57 2.21 4.54
CA GLY A 174 7.73 3.63 4.88
C GLY A 174 6.43 4.40 5.04
N LEU A 175 5.29 3.91 4.55
CA LEU A 175 4.00 4.57 4.72
C LEU A 175 3.48 4.43 6.15
N LYS A 176 2.86 5.51 6.64
CA LYS A 176 2.13 5.52 7.92
C LYS A 176 0.65 5.29 7.67
N PHE A 177 0.15 4.12 8.10
CA PHE A 177 -1.28 3.81 8.05
C PHE A 177 -1.98 4.25 9.33
N THR A 178 -3.12 4.92 9.17
CA THR A 178 -4.06 5.19 10.28
C THR A 178 -4.80 3.92 10.68
N GLY A 179 -4.99 2.99 9.73
CA GLY A 179 -5.60 1.70 10.03
C GLY A 179 -5.52 0.70 8.89
N GLY A 180 -5.87 -0.54 9.24
CA GLY A 180 -5.91 -1.67 8.32
C GLY A 180 -7.20 -2.49 8.46
N ILE A 181 -7.72 -2.98 7.34
CA ILE A 181 -8.93 -3.80 7.29
C ILE A 181 -8.60 -5.14 6.63
N PHE A 182 -8.94 -6.24 7.29
CA PHE A 182 -8.87 -7.58 6.75
C PHE A 182 -10.26 -8.08 6.34
N THR A 183 -10.41 -8.50 5.10
CA THR A 183 -11.69 -9.00 4.58
C THR A 183 -11.85 -10.51 4.73
N ASN A 184 -11.00 -11.29 4.08
CA ASN A 184 -11.01 -12.76 4.11
C ASN A 184 -9.71 -13.35 3.54
N LEU A 185 -9.51 -14.67 3.77
CA LEU A 185 -8.39 -15.40 3.18
C LEU A 185 -8.86 -16.76 2.62
N THR A 186 -8.80 -16.90 1.30
CA THR A 186 -8.99 -18.15 0.57
C THR A 186 -7.73 -18.51 -0.23
N ARG A 187 -7.67 -19.68 -0.84
CA ARG A 187 -6.52 -20.08 -1.66
C ARG A 187 -6.45 -19.23 -2.92
N ASP A 188 -5.33 -18.52 -3.08
CA ASP A 188 -5.04 -17.68 -4.24
C ASP A 188 -3.53 -17.40 -4.32
N HIS A 189 -3.02 -16.96 -5.49
CA HIS A 189 -1.63 -16.53 -5.70
C HIS A 189 -0.55 -17.55 -5.24
N LEU A 190 -0.84 -18.88 -5.32
CA LEU A 190 0.12 -19.92 -4.91
C LEU A 190 1.24 -20.10 -5.92
N ASP A 191 1.07 -19.64 -7.14
CA ASP A 191 2.12 -19.51 -8.15
C ASP A 191 3.28 -18.63 -7.64
N TYR A 192 2.96 -17.53 -6.97
CA TYR A 192 3.93 -16.60 -6.38
C TYR A 192 4.36 -17.03 -4.97
N HIS A 193 3.43 -17.21 -4.05
CA HIS A 193 3.72 -17.45 -2.63
C HIS A 193 4.14 -18.89 -2.32
N LYS A 194 3.95 -19.84 -3.25
CA LYS A 194 4.26 -21.27 -3.18
C LYS A 194 3.38 -22.06 -2.19
N THR A 195 3.11 -21.51 -1.00
CA THR A 195 2.28 -22.15 0.02
C THR A 195 1.20 -21.19 0.53
N PHE A 196 0.10 -21.76 1.02
CA PHE A 196 -0.96 -20.99 1.67
C PHE A 196 -0.45 -20.26 2.92
N GLU A 197 0.48 -20.86 3.62
CA GLU A 197 1.09 -20.25 4.81
C GLU A 197 1.89 -18.99 4.45
N ASN A 198 2.73 -19.04 3.41
CA ASN A 198 3.48 -17.89 2.93
C ASN A 198 2.53 -16.78 2.46
N TYR A 199 1.45 -17.13 1.75
CA TYR A 199 0.42 -16.18 1.33
C TYR A 199 -0.26 -15.50 2.51
N ARG A 200 -0.66 -16.28 3.53
CA ARG A 200 -1.21 -15.75 4.78
C ARG A 200 -0.21 -14.83 5.48
N ASN A 201 1.04 -15.28 5.65
CA ASN A 201 2.08 -14.53 6.34
C ASN A 201 2.42 -13.22 5.61
N ALA A 202 2.43 -13.21 4.27
CA ALA A 202 2.60 -12.00 3.48
C ALA A 202 1.54 -10.94 3.80
N LYS A 203 0.26 -11.33 3.91
CA LYS A 203 -0.80 -10.37 4.32
C LYS A 203 -0.69 -9.97 5.79
N LYS A 204 -0.29 -10.91 6.66
CA LYS A 204 -0.11 -10.65 8.10
C LYS A 204 0.93 -9.58 8.38
N MET A 205 2.00 -9.50 7.57
CA MET A 205 3.05 -8.47 7.69
C MET A 205 2.46 -7.06 7.70
N PHE A 206 1.39 -6.80 6.94
CA PHE A 206 0.73 -5.50 6.95
C PHE A 206 0.21 -5.10 8.33
N PHE A 207 -0.40 -6.03 9.06
CA PHE A 207 -0.91 -5.78 10.41
C PHE A 207 0.21 -5.76 11.46
N ASP A 208 1.26 -6.56 11.28
CA ASP A 208 2.43 -6.59 12.17
C ASP A 208 3.20 -5.26 12.11
N ASP A 209 3.17 -4.58 10.95
CA ASP A 209 3.85 -3.31 10.69
C ASP A 209 2.99 -2.09 11.10
N LEU A 210 1.72 -2.26 11.50
CA LEU A 210 0.88 -1.14 11.97
C LEU A 210 1.39 -0.56 13.29
N ASP A 211 1.43 0.78 13.37
CA ASP A 211 1.78 1.50 14.58
C ASP A 211 0.72 1.28 15.70
N LYS A 212 1.14 1.44 16.95
CA LYS A 212 0.26 1.34 18.14
C LYS A 212 -0.91 2.34 18.12
N ASP A 213 -0.74 3.47 17.44
CA ASP A 213 -1.73 4.54 17.33
C ASP A 213 -2.73 4.29 16.17
N ALA A 214 -2.51 3.22 15.39
CA ALA A 214 -3.40 2.80 14.33
C ALA A 214 -4.54 1.92 14.86
N PHE A 215 -5.49 1.59 13.96
CA PHE A 215 -6.48 0.56 14.23
C PHE A 215 -6.33 -0.63 13.26
N ALA A 216 -6.78 -1.80 13.69
CA ALA A 216 -6.87 -2.99 12.87
C ALA A 216 -8.28 -3.56 12.97
N ILE A 217 -9.00 -3.61 11.85
CA ILE A 217 -10.34 -4.23 11.78
C ILE A 217 -10.21 -5.58 11.11
N THR A 218 -10.63 -6.66 11.77
CA THR A 218 -10.51 -8.02 11.26
C THR A 218 -11.86 -8.75 11.24
N ASN A 219 -12.04 -9.61 10.23
CA ASN A 219 -13.20 -10.46 10.07
C ASN A 219 -13.13 -11.66 11.02
N ALA A 220 -13.97 -11.69 12.05
CA ALA A 220 -14.05 -12.80 13.01
C ALA A 220 -14.71 -14.06 12.42
N ASP A 221 -15.41 -13.96 11.29
CA ASP A 221 -15.99 -15.13 10.61
C ASP A 221 -14.95 -15.91 9.79
N ASP A 222 -13.83 -15.27 9.42
CA ASP A 222 -12.72 -15.95 8.77
C ASP A 222 -11.82 -16.62 9.81
N LYS A 223 -11.50 -17.89 9.61
CA LYS A 223 -10.61 -18.65 10.51
C LYS A 223 -9.20 -18.06 10.65
N ASN A 224 -8.74 -17.28 9.67
CA ASN A 224 -7.46 -16.58 9.71
C ASN A 224 -7.58 -15.16 10.29
N GLY A 225 -8.80 -14.65 10.54
CA GLY A 225 -9.00 -13.27 10.99
C GLY A 225 -8.18 -12.90 12.22
N MET A 226 -8.25 -13.73 13.27
CA MET A 226 -7.44 -13.49 14.48
C MET A 226 -5.96 -13.77 14.28
N ILE A 227 -5.59 -14.65 13.35
CA ILE A 227 -4.17 -14.90 13.01
C ILE A 227 -3.55 -13.66 12.36
N MET A 228 -4.30 -12.94 11.52
CA MET A 228 -3.81 -11.71 10.87
C MET A 228 -3.35 -10.66 11.87
N VAL A 229 -4.05 -10.52 12.98
CA VAL A 229 -3.81 -9.48 13.98
C VAL A 229 -3.07 -9.98 15.23
N GLN A 230 -2.58 -11.22 15.23
CA GLN A 230 -1.97 -11.87 16.40
C GLN A 230 -0.78 -11.08 17.01
N ASN A 231 0.04 -10.46 16.17
CA ASN A 231 1.21 -9.66 16.59
C ASN A 231 1.01 -8.15 16.37
N CYS A 232 -0.22 -7.75 16.03
CA CYS A 232 -0.55 -6.36 15.75
C CYS A 232 -0.45 -5.52 17.03
N LYS A 233 0.22 -4.37 16.94
CA LYS A 233 0.36 -3.41 18.05
C LYS A 233 -0.77 -2.39 18.10
N ALA A 234 -1.53 -2.28 16.98
CA ALA A 234 -2.64 -1.35 16.83
C ALA A 234 -3.86 -1.77 17.66
N GLN A 235 -4.82 -0.87 17.82
CA GLN A 235 -6.10 -1.19 18.45
C GLN A 235 -6.89 -2.15 17.56
N ILE A 236 -7.08 -3.38 18.03
CA ILE A 236 -7.81 -4.42 17.30
C ILE A 236 -9.31 -4.26 17.54
N LYS A 237 -10.08 -4.31 16.44
CA LYS A 237 -11.52 -4.40 16.41
C LYS A 237 -11.94 -5.55 15.48
N THR A 238 -13.04 -6.20 15.82
CA THR A 238 -13.58 -7.33 15.08
C THR A 238 -14.92 -7.00 14.47
N TYR A 239 -15.22 -7.56 13.31
CA TYR A 239 -16.58 -7.55 12.75
C TYR A 239 -17.03 -8.96 12.38
N SER A 240 -18.34 -9.21 12.41
CA SER A 240 -18.93 -10.51 12.12
C SER A 240 -20.41 -10.41 11.76
N ILE A 241 -20.89 -11.37 10.97
CA ILE A 241 -22.30 -11.65 10.75
C ILE A 241 -22.75 -12.94 11.41
N LYS A 242 -21.82 -13.79 11.90
CA LYS A 242 -22.11 -15.13 12.46
C LYS A 242 -21.73 -15.27 13.92
N ARG A 243 -20.79 -14.48 14.40
CA ARG A 243 -20.18 -14.63 15.73
C ARG A 243 -20.31 -13.35 16.55
N MET A 244 -20.00 -13.43 17.84
CA MET A 244 -19.80 -12.25 18.68
C MET A 244 -18.55 -11.48 18.20
N ALA A 245 -18.68 -10.18 18.04
CA ALA A 245 -17.64 -9.28 17.58
C ALA A 245 -17.89 -7.87 18.13
N ASP A 246 -16.92 -6.95 18.00
CA ASP A 246 -17.10 -5.54 18.37
C ASP A 246 -18.18 -4.87 17.51
N PHE A 247 -18.22 -5.21 16.22
CA PHE A 247 -19.26 -4.77 15.29
C PHE A 247 -19.97 -5.98 14.72
N ARG A 248 -21.26 -6.06 14.95
CA ARG A 248 -22.07 -7.20 14.51
C ARG A 248 -23.24 -6.76 13.64
N ALA A 249 -23.39 -7.43 12.51
CA ALA A 249 -24.57 -7.34 11.69
C ALA A 249 -25.31 -8.69 11.67
N HIS A 250 -26.65 -8.65 11.67
CA HIS A 250 -27.52 -9.79 11.44
C HIS A 250 -28.19 -9.63 10.08
N ILE A 251 -28.17 -10.66 9.26
CA ILE A 251 -28.97 -10.69 8.04
C ILE A 251 -30.38 -11.06 8.45
N LEU A 252 -31.31 -10.12 8.29
CA LEU A 252 -32.73 -10.33 8.56
C LEU A 252 -33.40 -10.98 7.35
N GLU A 253 -33.17 -10.40 6.17
CA GLU A 253 -33.75 -10.87 4.91
C GLU A 253 -32.74 -10.70 3.78
N CYS A 254 -32.75 -11.63 2.81
CA CYS A 254 -31.92 -11.57 1.61
C CYS A 254 -32.78 -11.84 0.38
N HIS A 255 -32.92 -10.86 -0.49
CA HIS A 255 -33.71 -10.92 -1.72
C HIS A 255 -32.82 -10.65 -2.93
N PHE A 256 -33.35 -10.89 -4.12
CA PHE A 256 -32.64 -10.60 -5.37
C PHE A 256 -32.31 -9.10 -5.55
N GLU A 257 -33.17 -8.22 -5.00
CA GLU A 257 -33.05 -6.76 -5.10
C GLU A 257 -32.21 -6.12 -3.98
N GLY A 258 -31.74 -6.91 -3.01
CA GLY A 258 -30.95 -6.42 -1.87
C GLY A 258 -31.12 -7.25 -0.60
N MET A 259 -30.57 -6.75 0.50
CA MET A 259 -30.70 -7.40 1.80
C MET A 259 -31.06 -6.40 2.88
N TYR A 260 -31.76 -6.90 3.92
CA TYR A 260 -31.98 -6.18 5.17
C TYR A 260 -31.06 -6.72 6.25
N LEU A 261 -30.35 -5.81 6.89
CA LEU A 261 -29.42 -6.11 7.98
C LEU A 261 -29.89 -5.40 9.24
N GLU A 262 -29.67 -6.02 10.38
CA GLU A 262 -29.67 -5.33 11.66
C GLU A 262 -28.24 -5.05 12.08
N ILE A 263 -27.91 -3.80 12.33
CA ILE A 263 -26.60 -3.34 12.83
C ILE A 263 -26.86 -2.52 14.08
N ASP A 264 -26.35 -2.96 15.24
CA ASP A 264 -26.54 -2.29 16.54
C ASP A 264 -28.03 -1.98 16.85
N GLY A 265 -28.91 -2.92 16.55
CA GLY A 265 -30.36 -2.80 16.79
C GLY A 265 -31.10 -1.88 15.82
N LYS A 266 -30.44 -1.46 14.71
CA LYS A 266 -31.05 -0.67 13.64
C LYS A 266 -31.13 -1.48 12.36
N GLU A 267 -32.28 -1.47 11.73
CA GLU A 267 -32.47 -2.08 10.41
C GLU A 267 -31.89 -1.19 9.30
N VAL A 268 -31.12 -1.79 8.43
CA VAL A 268 -30.46 -1.13 7.28
C VAL A 268 -30.74 -1.94 6.03
N GLY A 269 -31.37 -1.33 5.03
CA GLY A 269 -31.50 -1.90 3.70
C GLY A 269 -30.24 -1.65 2.86
N VAL A 270 -29.69 -2.70 2.25
CA VAL A 270 -28.56 -2.63 1.31
C VAL A 270 -29.02 -3.15 -0.04
N GLN A 271 -28.89 -2.33 -1.09
CA GLN A 271 -29.19 -2.65 -2.49
C GLN A 271 -27.94 -2.94 -3.28
#